data_2f1049484bec471da9d5f500860fa60f
#
_entry.id   2f1049484bec471da9d5f500860fa60f
#
_cell.length_a   1.000
_cell.length_b   1.000
_cell.length_c   1.000
_cell.angle_alpha   90.00
_cell.angle_beta   90.00
_cell.angle_gamma   90.00
#
_symmetry.space_group_name_H-M   'P 1'
#
loop_
_entity.id
_entity.type
_entity.pdbx_description
1 polymer ?
#
loop_
_entity_poly.entity_id
_entity_poly.type
_entity_poly.pdbx_seq_one_letter_code
_entity_poly.pdbx_strand_id
1 'polypeptide(L)'
;MPLTPCTDAAFAANKKALMIQTLQNKVAILTGASSGIGRAVAYELSRHGVKQVLTGRSKNRLATLAEELGSDTIAVPADMTSPKDIRSLVDQTLNHFGRIDILLANAGIYIPGDVINGDPDAWDQLISTNVTGVFRLVHATLPPLLSQNAGDILVTSSISGHQSIHWEPIYSASKHAIQAFVHGLRRQLLTTGVRVGAVAPGMVLNELWGLTDAAEIDQKVAQGAGLRSEDVAEAIIFMLTRPQNVTIRDLVMLPRTQDL
;
A
#
# COMPACT_ATOMS: atom_id res chain seq x y z
N MET A 1 -18.54 -44.65 -6.82
CA MET A 1 -19.22 -43.98 -5.72
C MET A 1 -19.96 -42.78 -6.29
N PRO A 2 -21.27 -42.66 -6.17
CA PRO A 2 -22.00 -41.48 -6.64
C PRO A 2 -21.71 -40.31 -5.72
N LEU A 3 -21.38 -39.15 -6.31
CA LEU A 3 -21.23 -37.91 -5.62
C LEU A 3 -22.59 -37.50 -5.06
N THR A 4 -22.71 -37.37 -3.72
CA THR A 4 -23.89 -36.81 -3.06
C THR A 4 -24.06 -35.38 -3.52
N PRO A 5 -25.26 -34.93 -3.96
CA PRO A 5 -25.47 -33.53 -4.31
C PRO A 5 -25.31 -32.64 -3.07
N CYS A 6 -24.46 -31.65 -3.20
CA CYS A 6 -24.30 -30.61 -2.18
C CYS A 6 -25.64 -29.84 -2.08
N THR A 7 -26.33 -29.92 -0.96
CA THR A 7 -27.63 -29.24 -0.78
C THR A 7 -27.40 -27.73 -0.68
N ASP A 8 -28.34 -26.95 -1.26
CA ASP A 8 -28.31 -25.46 -1.21
C ASP A 8 -28.18 -24.90 0.21
N ALA A 9 -28.66 -25.63 1.23
CA ALA A 9 -28.52 -25.30 2.62
C ALA A 9 -27.05 -25.35 3.13
N ALA A 10 -26.25 -26.34 2.66
CA ALA A 10 -24.84 -26.45 2.99
C ALA A 10 -24.03 -25.35 2.28
N PHE A 11 -24.43 -24.96 1.06
CA PHE A 11 -23.83 -23.86 0.31
C PHE A 11 -24.19 -22.49 0.95
N ALA A 12 -25.43 -22.32 1.42
CA ALA A 12 -25.87 -21.12 2.13
C ALA A 12 -25.25 -20.97 3.54
N ALA A 13 -25.06 -22.08 4.26
CA ALA A 13 -24.37 -22.11 5.55
C ALA A 13 -22.88 -21.79 5.39
N ASN A 14 -22.26 -22.24 4.30
CA ASN A 14 -20.86 -21.93 3.98
C ASN A 14 -20.66 -20.48 3.48
N LYS A 15 -21.69 -19.83 2.91
CA LYS A 15 -21.68 -18.39 2.58
C LYS A 15 -21.59 -17.50 3.84
N LYS A 16 -22.06 -17.96 4.98
CA LYS A 16 -21.94 -17.25 6.25
C LYS A 16 -20.50 -17.24 6.79
N ALA A 17 -19.63 -18.12 6.29
CA ALA A 17 -18.22 -18.22 6.67
C ALA A 17 -17.28 -17.32 5.86
N LEU A 18 -17.71 -16.75 4.75
CA LEU A 18 -16.97 -15.71 4.02
C LEU A 18 -17.33 -14.32 4.59
N MET A 19 -17.11 -14.13 5.89
CA MET A 19 -17.28 -12.80 6.47
C MET A 19 -16.17 -11.90 5.96
N ILE A 20 -16.51 -11.04 5.00
CA ILE A 20 -15.66 -9.89 4.62
C ILE A 20 -15.35 -9.12 5.91
N GLN A 21 -14.08 -8.92 6.22
CA GLN A 21 -13.68 -8.18 7.40
C GLN A 21 -14.10 -6.71 7.23
N THR A 22 -14.82 -6.17 8.22
CA THR A 22 -15.10 -4.74 8.22
C THR A 22 -13.86 -3.95 8.59
N LEU A 23 -13.66 -2.80 7.93
CA LEU A 23 -12.60 -1.85 8.24
C LEU A 23 -13.09 -0.70 9.13
N GLN A 24 -14.39 -0.67 9.45
CA GLN A 24 -15.01 0.37 10.26
C GLN A 24 -14.27 0.59 11.59
N ASN A 25 -13.91 1.83 11.90
CA ASN A 25 -13.16 2.25 13.08
C ASN A 25 -11.74 1.70 13.23
N LYS A 26 -11.19 1.04 12.20
CA LYS A 26 -9.77 0.70 12.16
C LYS A 26 -8.94 1.96 12.01
N VAL A 27 -7.72 1.97 12.54
CA VAL A 27 -6.77 3.08 12.43
C VAL A 27 -5.69 2.72 11.44
N ALA A 28 -5.53 3.53 10.39
CA ALA A 28 -4.54 3.32 9.34
C ALA A 28 -3.48 4.43 9.29
N ILE A 29 -2.21 4.07 9.18
CA ILE A 29 -1.14 4.95 8.73
C ILE A 29 -0.98 4.75 7.22
N LEU A 30 -1.12 5.81 6.45
CA LEU A 30 -0.96 5.81 5.00
C LEU A 30 0.16 6.76 4.57
N THR A 31 1.25 6.22 4.03
CA THR A 31 2.37 7.02 3.54
C THR A 31 2.23 7.34 2.06
N GLY A 32 2.75 8.52 1.65
CA GLY A 32 2.59 8.98 0.27
C GLY A 32 1.15 9.36 -0.07
N ALA A 33 0.37 9.80 0.91
CA ALA A 33 -1.07 10.06 0.76
C ALA A 33 -1.41 11.29 -0.09
N SER A 34 -0.43 12.16 -0.39
CA SER A 34 -0.69 13.46 -1.02
C SER A 34 -0.96 13.42 -2.53
N SER A 35 -0.84 12.26 -3.19
CA SER A 35 -1.01 12.12 -4.65
C SER A 35 -1.18 10.65 -5.07
N GLY A 36 -1.57 10.45 -6.30
CA GLY A 36 -1.63 9.15 -6.99
C GLY A 36 -2.35 8.06 -6.19
N ILE A 37 -1.75 6.89 -6.12
CA ILE A 37 -2.29 5.72 -5.41
C ILE A 37 -2.62 6.07 -3.96
N GLY A 38 -1.73 6.76 -3.23
CA GLY A 38 -1.96 7.10 -1.83
C GLY A 38 -3.22 7.94 -1.63
N ARG A 39 -3.46 8.93 -2.50
CA ARG A 39 -4.68 9.75 -2.43
C ARG A 39 -5.94 8.93 -2.72
N ALA A 40 -5.91 8.08 -3.73
CA ALA A 40 -7.03 7.20 -4.05
C ALA A 40 -7.35 6.23 -2.90
N VAL A 41 -6.31 5.65 -2.28
CA VAL A 41 -6.45 4.80 -1.10
C VAL A 41 -7.06 5.55 0.09
N ALA A 42 -6.69 6.82 0.31
CA ALA A 42 -7.25 7.62 1.39
C ALA A 42 -8.78 7.80 1.23
N TYR A 43 -9.26 8.05 0.03
CA TYR A 43 -10.70 8.12 -0.24
C TYR A 43 -11.40 6.77 -0.02
N GLU A 44 -10.82 5.66 -0.50
CA GLU A 44 -11.42 4.34 -0.30
C GLU A 44 -11.45 3.95 1.19
N LEU A 45 -10.39 4.19 1.94
CA LEU A 45 -10.37 3.95 3.39
C LEU A 45 -11.44 4.77 4.11
N SER A 46 -11.64 6.04 3.72
CA SER A 46 -12.70 6.89 4.29
C SER A 46 -14.10 6.32 4.02
N ARG A 47 -14.38 5.84 2.79
CA ARG A 47 -15.64 5.17 2.45
C ARG A 47 -15.91 3.92 3.29
N HIS A 48 -14.85 3.27 3.75
CA HIS A 48 -14.92 2.11 4.64
C HIS A 48 -14.90 2.45 6.13
N GLY A 49 -14.98 3.74 6.50
CA GLY A 49 -15.03 4.21 7.88
C GLY A 49 -13.74 4.00 8.67
N VAL A 50 -12.59 4.02 7.97
CA VAL A 50 -11.26 3.91 8.58
C VAL A 50 -10.82 5.28 9.08
N LYS A 51 -10.30 5.33 10.30
CA LYS A 51 -9.60 6.50 10.84
C LYS A 51 -8.18 6.56 10.27
N GLN A 52 -7.75 7.73 9.80
CA GLN A 52 -6.56 7.81 8.98
C GLN A 52 -5.52 8.80 9.50
N VAL A 53 -4.26 8.40 9.44
CA VAL A 53 -3.11 9.29 9.54
C VAL A 53 -2.45 9.37 8.17
N LEU A 54 -2.64 10.49 7.49
CA LEU A 54 -2.08 10.76 6.19
C LEU A 54 -0.69 11.35 6.32
N THR A 55 0.30 10.74 5.70
CA THR A 55 1.67 11.25 5.77
C THR A 55 2.36 11.33 4.41
N GLY A 56 3.29 12.27 4.32
CA GLY A 56 4.08 12.59 3.15
C GLY A 56 4.80 13.92 3.36
N ARG A 57 5.52 14.40 2.34
CA ARG A 57 6.33 15.63 2.45
C ARG A 57 5.52 16.93 2.26
N SER A 58 4.43 16.88 1.51
CA SER A 58 3.64 18.07 1.18
C SER A 58 2.60 18.39 2.26
N LYS A 59 2.98 19.22 3.23
CA LYS A 59 2.09 19.65 4.33
C LYS A 59 0.75 20.18 3.82
N ASN A 60 0.77 21.05 2.82
CA ASN A 60 -0.45 21.70 2.33
C ASN A 60 -1.40 20.66 1.67
N ARG A 61 -0.90 19.80 0.78
CA ARG A 61 -1.73 18.78 0.14
C ARG A 61 -2.34 17.79 1.14
N LEU A 62 -1.56 17.42 2.17
CA LEU A 62 -2.05 16.54 3.24
C LEU A 62 -3.13 17.21 4.07
N ALA A 63 -2.95 18.49 4.41
CA ALA A 63 -3.95 19.25 5.17
C ALA A 63 -5.26 19.37 4.39
N THR A 64 -5.20 19.76 3.11
CA THR A 64 -6.39 19.84 2.25
C THR A 64 -7.09 18.47 2.16
N LEU A 65 -6.35 17.39 1.93
CA LEU A 65 -6.95 16.04 1.85
C LEU A 65 -7.57 15.61 3.19
N ALA A 66 -6.93 15.91 4.31
CA ALA A 66 -7.48 15.59 5.63
C ALA A 66 -8.77 16.38 5.92
N GLU A 67 -8.84 17.65 5.50
CA GLU A 67 -10.04 18.48 5.60
C GLU A 67 -11.19 17.92 4.74
N GLU A 68 -10.90 17.51 3.50
CA GLU A 68 -11.87 16.88 2.60
C GLU A 68 -12.43 15.55 3.15
N LEU A 69 -11.60 14.75 3.82
CA LEU A 69 -11.98 13.44 4.36
C LEU A 69 -12.64 13.51 5.75
N GLY A 70 -12.55 14.65 6.43
CA GLY A 70 -13.27 14.93 7.67
C GLY A 70 -12.54 14.50 8.95
N SER A 71 -13.28 14.53 10.07
CA SER A 71 -12.75 14.47 11.44
C SER A 71 -12.03 13.17 11.82
N ASP A 72 -12.27 12.07 11.11
CA ASP A 72 -11.60 10.80 11.33
C ASP A 72 -10.21 10.72 10.64
N THR A 73 -9.75 11.85 10.07
CA THR A 73 -8.49 11.92 9.32
C THR A 73 -7.61 13.04 9.86
N ILE A 74 -6.35 12.73 10.13
CA ILE A 74 -5.33 13.72 10.49
C ILE A 74 -4.16 13.71 9.52
N ALA A 75 -3.54 14.86 9.31
CA ALA A 75 -2.34 15.03 8.51
C ALA A 75 -1.11 15.12 9.42
N VAL A 76 -0.15 14.22 9.25
CA VAL A 76 1.14 14.23 9.94
C VAL A 76 2.26 14.26 8.90
N PRO A 77 2.75 15.42 8.50
CA PRO A 77 3.86 15.54 7.56
C PRO A 77 5.11 14.85 8.10
N ALA A 78 5.72 13.98 7.27
CA ALA A 78 6.94 13.28 7.63
C ALA A 78 7.77 12.93 6.38
N ASP A 79 9.09 12.92 6.54
CA ASP A 79 10.02 12.39 5.55
C ASP A 79 10.36 10.93 5.91
N MET A 80 10.10 10.02 4.98
CA MET A 80 10.38 8.59 5.20
C MET A 80 11.88 8.25 5.24
N THR A 81 12.75 9.18 4.88
CA THR A 81 14.20 9.03 5.07
C THR A 81 14.67 9.41 6.48
N SER A 82 13.84 10.15 7.23
CA SER A 82 14.13 10.64 8.58
C SER A 82 13.66 9.66 9.68
N PRO A 83 14.57 9.01 10.44
CA PRO A 83 14.18 8.15 11.54
C PRO A 83 13.40 8.88 12.65
N LYS A 84 13.65 10.19 12.81
CA LYS A 84 12.94 11.03 13.78
C LYS A 84 11.49 11.22 13.38
N ASP A 85 11.26 11.53 12.09
CA ASP A 85 9.91 11.77 11.58
C ASP A 85 9.07 10.50 11.63
N ILE A 86 9.67 9.34 11.29
CA ILE A 86 9.01 8.04 11.37
C ILE A 86 8.56 7.73 12.82
N ARG A 87 9.43 7.93 13.80
CA ARG A 87 9.04 7.73 15.21
C ARG A 87 7.93 8.69 15.62
N SER A 88 8.09 9.97 15.29
CA SER A 88 7.07 10.99 15.58
C SER A 88 5.71 10.69 14.96
N LEU A 89 5.69 10.14 13.74
CA LEU A 89 4.47 9.70 13.06
C LEU A 89 3.73 8.61 13.85
N VAL A 90 4.46 7.59 14.29
CA VAL A 90 3.88 6.49 15.07
C VAL A 90 3.39 7.00 16.43
N ASP A 91 4.19 7.82 17.13
CA ASP A 91 3.82 8.39 18.43
C ASP A 91 2.57 9.28 18.33
N GLN A 92 2.49 10.13 17.30
CA GLN A 92 1.31 10.99 17.07
C GLN A 92 0.06 10.14 16.75
N THR A 93 0.22 9.06 16.00
CA THR A 93 -0.89 8.13 15.71
C THR A 93 -1.42 7.51 16.99
N LEU A 94 -0.53 6.97 17.82
CA LEU A 94 -0.90 6.34 19.09
C LEU A 94 -1.49 7.35 20.07
N ASN A 95 -0.94 8.55 20.16
CA ASN A 95 -1.46 9.61 21.03
C ASN A 95 -2.85 10.09 20.62
N HIS A 96 -3.15 10.12 19.32
CA HIS A 96 -4.43 10.62 18.81
C HIS A 96 -5.53 9.54 18.80
N PHE A 97 -5.22 8.33 18.32
CA PHE A 97 -6.19 7.27 18.12
C PHE A 97 -6.06 6.08 19.10
N GLY A 98 -4.99 6.03 19.88
CA GLY A 98 -4.74 4.98 20.88
C GLY A 98 -4.31 3.62 20.31
N ARG A 99 -4.28 3.46 18.97
CA ARG A 99 -4.00 2.19 18.29
C ARG A 99 -3.51 2.37 16.87
N ILE A 100 -2.97 1.30 16.30
CA ILE A 100 -2.69 1.17 14.87
C ILE A 100 -3.21 -0.20 14.44
N ASP A 101 -4.03 -0.26 13.40
CA ASP A 101 -4.54 -1.52 12.85
C ASP A 101 -3.97 -1.83 11.47
N ILE A 102 -3.68 -0.79 10.68
CA ILE A 102 -3.27 -0.92 9.29
C ILE A 102 -2.06 -0.02 9.05
N LEU A 103 -1.02 -0.59 8.46
CA LEU A 103 0.09 0.15 7.88
C LEU A 103 0.06 0.00 6.37
N LEU A 104 -0.08 1.12 5.65
CA LEU A 104 0.06 1.20 4.20
C LEU A 104 1.36 1.95 3.86
N ALA A 105 2.43 1.19 3.65
CA ALA A 105 3.73 1.70 3.24
C ALA A 105 3.72 1.92 1.72
N ASN A 106 3.12 3.04 1.31
CA ASN A 106 2.92 3.37 -0.11
C ASN A 106 3.89 4.44 -0.62
N ALA A 107 4.50 5.26 0.24
CA ALA A 107 5.47 6.28 -0.19
C ALA A 107 6.63 5.67 -0.98
N GLY A 108 6.94 6.27 -2.10
CA GLY A 108 8.05 5.87 -2.96
C GLY A 108 8.36 6.94 -4.00
N ILE A 109 9.54 6.83 -4.58
CA ILE A 109 9.96 7.64 -5.73
C ILE A 109 10.39 6.72 -6.86
N TYR A 110 10.36 7.25 -8.07
CA TYR A 110 10.72 6.56 -9.30
C TYR A 110 11.88 7.30 -9.97
N ILE A 111 12.92 6.57 -10.30
CA ILE A 111 14.08 7.08 -11.03
C ILE A 111 14.41 6.07 -12.13
N PRO A 112 14.05 6.36 -13.39
CA PRO A 112 14.44 5.57 -14.55
C PRO A 112 15.86 5.91 -15.00
N GLY A 113 16.35 5.18 -15.97
CA GLY A 113 17.60 5.44 -16.68
C GLY A 113 18.60 4.31 -16.58
N ASP A 114 19.60 4.36 -17.46
CA ASP A 114 20.70 3.41 -17.46
C ASP A 114 21.73 3.74 -16.36
N VAL A 115 22.57 2.76 -16.01
CA VAL A 115 23.55 2.91 -14.94
C VAL A 115 24.73 3.79 -15.35
N ILE A 116 25.06 3.83 -16.66
CA ILE A 116 26.26 4.54 -17.15
C ILE A 116 26.11 6.05 -16.96
N ASN A 117 24.92 6.59 -17.22
CA ASN A 117 24.64 8.03 -17.18
C ASN A 117 23.82 8.45 -15.95
N GLY A 118 23.55 7.53 -15.03
CA GLY A 118 22.70 7.79 -13.87
C GLY A 118 23.42 8.60 -12.79
N ASP A 119 22.62 9.12 -11.85
CA ASP A 119 23.09 9.90 -10.71
C ASP A 119 23.09 9.06 -9.43
N PRO A 120 24.26 8.70 -8.88
CA PRO A 120 24.36 7.91 -7.64
C PRO A 120 23.67 8.57 -6.43
N ASP A 121 23.70 9.90 -6.31
CA ASP A 121 23.05 10.60 -5.20
C ASP A 121 21.52 10.47 -5.28
N ALA A 122 20.96 10.49 -6.50
CA ALA A 122 19.56 10.21 -6.72
C ALA A 122 19.21 8.75 -6.41
N TRP A 123 20.10 7.79 -6.68
CA TRP A 123 19.92 6.39 -6.31
C TRP A 123 19.93 6.19 -4.79
N ASP A 124 20.82 6.86 -4.06
CA ASP A 124 20.84 6.84 -2.60
C ASP A 124 19.51 7.37 -2.02
N GLN A 125 18.98 8.45 -2.59
CA GLN A 125 17.67 8.99 -2.24
C GLN A 125 16.56 7.95 -2.50
N LEU A 126 16.61 7.25 -3.64
CA LEU A 126 15.63 6.23 -4.01
C LEU A 126 15.67 5.06 -3.03
N ILE A 127 16.84 4.50 -2.74
CA ILE A 127 17.01 3.38 -1.80
C ILE A 127 16.62 3.81 -0.39
N SER A 128 17.01 5.01 0.04
CA SER A 128 16.64 5.55 1.35
C SER A 128 15.12 5.67 1.51
N THR A 129 14.42 6.12 0.45
CA THR A 129 12.96 6.27 0.48
C THR A 129 12.25 4.92 0.33
N ASN A 130 12.55 4.19 -0.77
CA ASN A 130 11.78 3.01 -1.18
C ASN A 130 12.08 1.76 -0.34
N VAL A 131 13.25 1.69 0.27
CA VAL A 131 13.70 0.48 0.98
C VAL A 131 13.92 0.77 2.46
N THR A 132 14.92 1.58 2.81
CA THR A 132 15.29 1.82 4.21
C THR A 132 14.16 2.49 5.00
N GLY A 133 13.45 3.44 4.38
CA GLY A 133 12.29 4.10 4.96
C GLY A 133 11.17 3.12 5.29
N VAL A 134 10.88 2.19 4.38
CA VAL A 134 9.88 1.13 4.60
C VAL A 134 10.29 0.22 5.74
N PHE A 135 11.56 -0.23 5.79
CA PHE A 135 12.05 -1.08 6.89
C PHE A 135 11.90 -0.40 8.25
N ARG A 136 12.29 0.87 8.35
CA ARG A 136 12.17 1.67 9.58
C ARG A 136 10.73 1.89 9.99
N LEU A 137 9.85 2.19 9.04
CA LEU A 137 8.44 2.41 9.30
C LEU A 137 7.76 1.14 9.81
N VAL A 138 7.99 0.00 9.15
CA VAL A 138 7.50 -1.30 9.61
C VAL A 138 8.03 -1.61 11.00
N HIS A 139 9.34 -1.45 11.23
CA HIS A 139 9.94 -1.68 12.55
C HIS A 139 9.28 -0.83 13.65
N ALA A 140 8.98 0.44 13.37
CA ALA A 140 8.37 1.34 14.34
C ALA A 140 6.88 1.01 14.61
N THR A 141 6.17 0.43 13.65
CA THR A 141 4.75 0.06 13.79
C THR A 141 4.52 -1.37 14.30
N LEU A 142 5.53 -2.23 14.25
CA LEU A 142 5.40 -3.62 14.72
C LEU A 142 5.04 -3.76 16.20
N PRO A 143 5.65 -3.04 17.16
CA PRO A 143 5.34 -3.22 18.58
C PRO A 143 3.85 -3.06 18.92
N PRO A 144 3.14 -2.00 18.52
CA PRO A 144 1.70 -1.88 18.78
C PRO A 144 0.88 -2.97 18.08
N LEU A 145 1.21 -3.37 16.83
CA LEU A 145 0.52 -4.44 16.12
C LEU A 145 0.68 -5.80 16.81
N LEU A 146 1.88 -6.11 17.26
CA LEU A 146 2.17 -7.35 18.01
C LEU A 146 1.50 -7.37 19.37
N SER A 147 1.49 -6.24 20.09
CA SER A 147 0.78 -6.11 21.37
C SER A 147 -0.72 -6.35 21.23
N GLN A 148 -1.31 -5.88 20.12
CA GLN A 148 -2.71 -6.13 19.78
C GLN A 148 -2.95 -7.56 19.28
N ASN A 149 -1.91 -8.27 18.88
CA ASN A 149 -1.95 -9.55 18.18
C ASN A 149 -2.90 -9.51 16.96
N ALA A 150 -2.95 -8.39 16.28
CA ALA A 150 -3.82 -8.15 15.11
C ALA A 150 -3.31 -6.96 14.31
N GLY A 151 -3.46 -7.01 13.01
CA GLY A 151 -3.21 -5.89 12.11
C GLY A 151 -2.78 -6.31 10.71
N ASP A 152 -2.67 -5.33 9.84
CA ASP A 152 -2.32 -5.51 8.44
C ASP A 152 -1.15 -4.58 8.05
N ILE A 153 -0.15 -5.14 7.43
CA ILE A 153 0.96 -4.40 6.82
C ILE A 153 0.90 -4.67 5.32
N LEU A 154 0.56 -3.66 4.53
CA LEU A 154 0.61 -3.72 3.08
C LEU A 154 1.64 -2.74 2.54
N VAL A 155 2.46 -3.21 1.62
CA VAL A 155 3.49 -2.41 0.97
C VAL A 155 3.17 -2.26 -0.51
N THR A 156 3.22 -1.03 -1.02
CA THR A 156 3.13 -0.78 -2.47
C THR A 156 4.48 -1.08 -3.12
N SER A 157 4.54 -2.25 -3.75
CA SER A 157 5.66 -2.68 -4.56
C SER A 157 5.49 -2.19 -6.01
N SER A 158 5.82 -3.03 -6.97
CA SER A 158 5.67 -2.82 -8.42
C SER A 158 5.83 -4.16 -9.11
N ILE A 159 5.39 -4.25 -10.36
CA ILE A 159 5.80 -5.35 -11.27
C ILE A 159 7.34 -5.42 -11.36
N SER A 160 8.03 -4.28 -11.25
CA SER A 160 9.50 -4.19 -11.20
C SER A 160 10.12 -4.86 -9.97
N GLY A 161 9.32 -5.31 -9.01
CA GLY A 161 9.75 -6.16 -7.89
C GLY A 161 9.67 -7.66 -8.18
N HIS A 162 9.04 -8.04 -9.27
CA HIS A 162 8.92 -9.43 -9.75
C HIS A 162 9.71 -9.66 -11.03
N GLN A 163 9.89 -8.62 -11.82
CA GLN A 163 10.60 -8.66 -13.10
C GLN A 163 11.57 -7.50 -13.21
N SER A 164 12.84 -7.78 -13.53
CA SER A 164 13.84 -6.74 -13.70
C SER A 164 13.66 -6.05 -15.05
N ILE A 165 13.47 -4.74 -15.01
CA ILE A 165 13.20 -3.93 -16.20
C ILE A 165 14.48 -3.17 -16.58
N HIS A 166 14.93 -3.33 -17.82
CA HIS A 166 16.26 -2.88 -18.25
C HIS A 166 16.44 -1.35 -18.25
N TRP A 167 15.38 -0.56 -18.41
CA TRP A 167 15.44 0.91 -18.38
C TRP A 167 15.28 1.53 -16.99
N GLU A 168 15.18 0.70 -15.94
CA GLU A 168 15.02 1.16 -14.55
C GLU A 168 15.69 0.20 -13.55
N PRO A 169 16.95 -0.21 -13.75
CA PRO A 169 17.57 -1.29 -12.97
C PRO A 169 17.64 -0.99 -11.47
N ILE A 170 17.90 0.26 -11.09
CA ILE A 170 17.99 0.66 -9.67
C ILE A 170 16.60 0.66 -9.03
N TYR A 171 15.59 1.15 -9.74
CA TYR A 171 14.20 1.07 -9.24
C TYR A 171 13.76 -0.39 -9.10
N SER A 172 14.01 -1.24 -10.11
CA SER A 172 13.74 -2.67 -10.04
C SER A 172 14.44 -3.33 -8.84
N ALA A 173 15.71 -3.03 -8.60
CA ALA A 173 16.45 -3.53 -7.44
C ALA A 173 15.77 -3.12 -6.11
N SER A 174 15.32 -1.86 -6.00
CA SER A 174 14.61 -1.39 -4.81
C SER A 174 13.30 -2.16 -4.58
N LYS A 175 12.54 -2.45 -5.65
CA LYS A 175 11.26 -3.16 -5.56
C LYS A 175 11.44 -4.67 -5.32
N HIS A 176 12.51 -5.29 -5.83
CA HIS A 176 12.90 -6.66 -5.45
C HIS A 176 13.30 -6.75 -3.98
N ALA A 177 14.03 -5.76 -3.45
CA ALA A 177 14.35 -5.69 -2.02
C ALA A 177 13.07 -5.63 -1.15
N ILE A 178 12.07 -4.88 -1.57
CA ILE A 178 10.75 -4.83 -0.90
C ILE A 178 10.04 -6.17 -0.96
N GLN A 179 10.02 -6.87 -2.10
CA GLN A 179 9.38 -8.19 -2.20
C GLN A 179 10.08 -9.20 -1.27
N ALA A 180 11.40 -9.24 -1.28
CA ALA A 180 12.16 -10.12 -0.37
C ALA A 180 11.87 -9.81 1.10
N PHE A 181 11.80 -8.53 1.46
CA PHE A 181 11.49 -8.07 2.82
C PHE A 181 10.07 -8.49 3.26
N VAL A 182 9.05 -8.24 2.44
CA VAL A 182 7.65 -8.60 2.72
C VAL A 182 7.51 -10.11 2.93
N HIS A 183 8.14 -10.92 2.05
CA HIS A 183 8.09 -12.37 2.17
C HIS A 183 8.80 -12.88 3.44
N GLY A 184 9.95 -12.30 3.78
CA GLY A 184 10.69 -12.64 5.00
C GLY A 184 9.91 -12.25 6.25
N LEU A 185 9.41 -11.01 6.32
CA LEU A 185 8.64 -10.49 7.45
C LEU A 185 7.36 -11.32 7.69
N ARG A 186 6.61 -11.64 6.62
CA ARG A 186 5.43 -12.50 6.73
C ARG A 186 5.75 -13.84 7.40
N ARG A 187 6.90 -14.44 7.08
CA ARG A 187 7.33 -15.71 7.68
C ARG A 187 7.71 -15.58 9.15
N GLN A 188 8.28 -14.45 9.55
CA GLN A 188 8.58 -14.16 10.98
C GLN A 188 7.30 -13.99 11.80
N LEU A 189 6.20 -13.53 11.19
CA LEU A 189 4.95 -13.21 11.87
C LEU A 189 3.88 -14.30 11.78
N LEU A 190 4.19 -15.50 11.27
CA LEU A 190 3.23 -16.61 11.07
C LEU A 190 2.47 -17.04 12.32
N THR A 191 3.06 -16.88 13.51
CA THR A 191 2.46 -17.25 14.79
C THR A 191 1.69 -16.10 15.45
N THR A 192 1.54 -14.98 14.76
CA THR A 192 0.83 -13.78 15.23
C THR A 192 -0.45 -13.53 14.44
N GLY A 193 -1.29 -12.63 14.95
CA GLY A 193 -2.46 -12.14 14.21
C GLY A 193 -2.16 -11.04 13.19
N VAL A 194 -0.88 -10.75 12.88
CA VAL A 194 -0.48 -9.71 11.92
C VAL A 194 -0.31 -10.29 10.53
N ARG A 195 -1.02 -9.74 9.55
CA ARG A 195 -0.91 -10.12 8.12
C ARG A 195 0.06 -9.18 7.39
N VAL A 196 0.82 -9.72 6.47
CA VAL A 196 1.77 -8.93 5.66
C VAL A 196 1.63 -9.30 4.19
N GLY A 197 1.52 -8.30 3.34
CA GLY A 197 1.41 -8.49 1.89
C GLY A 197 1.91 -7.29 1.10
N ALA A 198 1.95 -7.44 -0.22
CA ALA A 198 2.32 -6.40 -1.16
C ALA A 198 1.31 -6.32 -2.32
N VAL A 199 1.00 -5.10 -2.75
CA VAL A 199 0.38 -4.84 -4.04
C VAL A 199 1.48 -4.43 -5.02
N ALA A 200 1.50 -5.04 -6.20
CA ALA A 200 2.54 -4.85 -7.21
C ALA A 200 1.90 -4.44 -8.56
N PRO A 201 1.55 -3.15 -8.70
CA PRO A 201 0.98 -2.66 -9.95
C PRO A 201 2.05 -2.54 -11.05
N GLY A 202 1.60 -2.63 -12.30
CA GLY A 202 2.31 -2.15 -13.48
C GLY A 202 2.20 -0.63 -13.60
N MET A 203 2.06 -0.14 -14.84
CA MET A 203 1.92 1.27 -15.14
C MET A 203 0.62 1.83 -14.54
N VAL A 204 0.74 2.79 -13.61
CA VAL A 204 -0.39 3.52 -13.03
C VAL A 204 -0.33 4.97 -13.49
N LEU A 205 -1.36 5.42 -14.20
CA LEU A 205 -1.42 6.75 -14.81
C LEU A 205 -1.77 7.80 -13.74
N ASN A 206 -0.77 8.54 -13.28
CA ASN A 206 -0.92 9.57 -12.25
C ASN A 206 0.21 10.60 -12.29
N GLU A 207 0.28 11.45 -11.27
CA GLU A 207 1.26 12.53 -11.14
C GLU A 207 2.72 12.05 -11.16
N LEU A 208 3.01 10.78 -10.84
CA LEU A 208 4.36 10.20 -10.93
C LEU A 208 4.91 10.22 -12.36
N TRP A 209 4.00 10.14 -13.33
CA TRP A 209 4.29 10.19 -14.77
C TRP A 209 3.95 11.55 -15.40
N GLY A 210 3.70 12.58 -14.56
CA GLY A 210 3.29 13.89 -15.04
C GLY A 210 1.87 13.96 -15.60
N LEU A 211 1.06 12.92 -15.38
CA LEU A 211 -0.33 12.85 -15.86
C LEU A 211 -1.27 13.36 -14.77
N THR A 212 -1.94 14.47 -15.07
CA THR A 212 -2.90 15.12 -14.16
C THR A 212 -4.25 15.39 -14.82
N ASP A 213 -4.33 15.30 -16.14
CA ASP A 213 -5.58 15.49 -16.89
C ASP A 213 -6.40 14.20 -16.87
N ALA A 214 -7.58 14.27 -16.28
CA ALA A 214 -8.50 13.14 -16.16
C ALA A 214 -8.93 12.58 -17.52
N ALA A 215 -9.16 13.45 -18.52
CA ALA A 215 -9.59 13.03 -19.85
C ALA A 215 -8.46 12.28 -20.59
N GLU A 216 -7.20 12.71 -20.43
CA GLU A 216 -6.05 12.01 -20.98
C GLU A 216 -5.86 10.64 -20.30
N ILE A 217 -6.01 10.58 -18.98
CA ILE A 217 -5.96 9.33 -18.22
C ILE A 217 -7.05 8.37 -18.69
N ASP A 218 -8.29 8.86 -18.82
CA ASP A 218 -9.43 8.06 -19.29
C ASP A 218 -9.20 7.48 -20.68
N GLN A 219 -8.66 8.27 -21.60
CA GLN A 219 -8.32 7.81 -22.94
C GLN A 219 -7.27 6.69 -22.93
N LYS A 220 -6.19 6.86 -22.16
CA LYS A 220 -5.12 5.85 -22.04
C LYS A 220 -5.62 4.57 -21.40
N VAL A 221 -6.46 4.66 -20.37
CA VAL A 221 -7.08 3.51 -19.70
C VAL A 221 -8.00 2.75 -20.67
N ALA A 222 -8.83 3.46 -21.45
CA ALA A 222 -9.68 2.84 -22.47
C ALA A 222 -8.87 2.05 -23.52
N GLN A 223 -7.65 2.49 -23.82
CA GLN A 223 -6.71 1.80 -24.70
C GLN A 223 -6.00 0.63 -24.00
N GLY A 224 -6.15 0.46 -22.68
CA GLY A 224 -5.47 -0.56 -21.88
C GLY A 224 -4.01 -0.23 -21.55
N ALA A 225 -3.59 1.03 -21.73
CA ALA A 225 -2.18 1.45 -21.60
C ALA A 225 -1.75 1.74 -20.15
N GLY A 226 -2.67 1.75 -19.20
CA GLY A 226 -2.36 1.97 -17.79
C GLY A 226 -3.54 1.64 -16.88
N LEU A 227 -3.26 1.54 -15.59
CA LEU A 227 -4.22 1.44 -14.51
C LEU A 227 -4.54 2.82 -13.98
N ARG A 228 -5.70 3.00 -13.36
CA ARG A 228 -6.00 4.14 -12.51
C ARG A 228 -5.43 3.92 -11.11
N SER A 229 -5.19 5.01 -10.39
CA SER A 229 -4.87 4.94 -8.96
C SER A 229 -5.98 4.27 -8.15
N GLU A 230 -7.22 4.45 -8.55
CA GLU A 230 -8.43 3.86 -7.98
C GLU A 230 -8.45 2.33 -8.12
N ASP A 231 -8.01 1.77 -9.26
CA ASP A 231 -7.91 0.32 -9.46
C ASP A 231 -6.98 -0.31 -8.41
N VAL A 232 -5.86 0.37 -8.11
CA VAL A 232 -4.92 -0.10 -7.07
C VAL A 232 -5.51 0.07 -5.67
N ALA A 233 -6.25 1.15 -5.42
CA ALA A 233 -6.92 1.38 -4.15
C ALA A 233 -7.97 0.30 -3.86
N GLU A 234 -8.80 -0.06 -4.83
CA GLU A 234 -9.78 -1.16 -4.72
C GLU A 234 -9.08 -2.50 -4.44
N ALA A 235 -7.96 -2.77 -5.09
CA ALA A 235 -7.17 -3.97 -4.84
C ALA A 235 -6.61 -4.01 -3.39
N ILE A 236 -6.17 -2.88 -2.85
CA ILE A 236 -5.74 -2.76 -1.45
C ILE A 236 -6.92 -3.02 -0.50
N ILE A 237 -8.09 -2.44 -0.74
CA ILE A 237 -9.31 -2.72 0.04
C ILE A 237 -9.67 -4.20 -0.04
N PHE A 238 -9.61 -4.80 -1.23
CA PHE A 238 -9.81 -6.24 -1.39
C PHE A 238 -8.86 -7.06 -0.51
N MET A 239 -7.58 -6.73 -0.45
CA MET A 239 -6.60 -7.43 0.40
C MET A 239 -6.93 -7.28 1.89
N LEU A 240 -7.27 -6.07 2.33
CA LEU A 240 -7.58 -5.74 3.74
C LEU A 240 -8.86 -6.40 4.23
N THR A 241 -9.87 -6.53 3.36
CA THR A 241 -11.19 -7.08 3.72
C THR A 241 -11.27 -8.60 3.70
N ARG A 242 -10.19 -9.30 3.38
CA ARG A 242 -10.19 -10.79 3.45
C ARG A 242 -10.36 -11.26 4.90
N PRO A 243 -11.00 -12.41 5.12
CA PRO A 243 -11.09 -13.02 6.46
C PRO A 243 -9.72 -13.11 7.13
N GLN A 244 -9.67 -13.02 8.46
CA GLN A 244 -8.41 -12.96 9.22
C GLN A 244 -7.47 -14.15 8.99
N ASN A 245 -8.00 -15.30 8.63
CA ASN A 245 -7.23 -16.51 8.28
C ASN A 245 -6.68 -16.50 6.85
N VAL A 246 -6.97 -15.45 6.06
CA VAL A 246 -6.52 -15.32 4.67
C VAL A 246 -5.53 -14.17 4.55
N THR A 247 -4.33 -14.47 4.09
CA THR A 247 -3.33 -13.46 3.72
C THR A 247 -3.12 -13.51 2.22
N ILE A 248 -3.37 -12.40 1.53
CA ILE A 248 -2.90 -12.23 0.16
C ILE A 248 -1.48 -11.70 0.25
N ARG A 249 -0.52 -12.57 -0.06
CA ARG A 249 0.91 -12.24 0.05
C ARG A 249 1.34 -11.23 -1.00
N ASP A 250 0.97 -11.48 -2.25
CA ASP A 250 1.25 -10.64 -3.41
C ASP A 250 0.00 -10.51 -4.27
N LEU A 251 -0.30 -9.30 -4.68
CA LEU A 251 -1.32 -9.01 -5.66
C LEU A 251 -0.67 -8.23 -6.80
N VAL A 252 -0.41 -8.91 -7.92
CA VAL A 252 0.15 -8.32 -9.14
C VAL A 252 -1.01 -7.92 -10.04
N MET A 253 -0.97 -6.70 -10.56
CA MET A 253 -1.99 -6.20 -11.50
C MET A 253 -1.32 -5.37 -12.60
N LEU A 254 -1.70 -5.66 -13.83
CA LEU A 254 -1.10 -5.04 -15.02
C LEU A 254 -2.19 -4.41 -15.89
N PRO A 255 -1.87 -3.31 -16.58
CA PRO A 255 -2.68 -2.88 -17.72
C PRO A 255 -2.75 -3.98 -18.76
N ARG A 256 -3.88 -4.08 -19.45
CA ARG A 256 -4.15 -5.17 -20.41
C ARG A 256 -3.10 -5.26 -21.54
N THR A 257 -2.48 -4.14 -21.90
CA THR A 257 -1.52 -4.10 -23.02
C THR A 257 -0.06 -3.99 -22.56
N GLN A 258 0.21 -4.04 -21.25
CA GLN A 258 1.58 -4.00 -20.75
C GLN A 258 2.24 -5.37 -20.95
N ASP A 259 3.22 -5.41 -21.84
CA ASP A 259 4.06 -6.57 -22.10
C ASP A 259 5.32 -6.50 -21.23
N LEU A 260 5.41 -7.40 -20.27
CA LEU A 260 6.54 -7.55 -19.33
C LEU A 260 6.76 -9.01 -18.99
#